data_6f01b761ce07f9eaa590dec5ed533c75
#
_entry.id   6f01b761ce07f9eaa590dec5ed533c75
#
_cell.length_a   1.000
_cell.length_b   1.000
_cell.length_c   1.000
_cell.angle_alpha   90.00
_cell.angle_beta   90.00
_cell.angle_gamma   90.00
#
_symmetry.space_group_name_H-M   'P 1'
#
loop_
_entity.id
_entity.type
_entity.pdbx_description
1 polymer ?
#
loop_
_entity_poly.entity_id
_entity_poly.type
_entity_poly.pdbx_seq_one_letter_code
_entity_poly.pdbx_strand_id
1 'polypeptide(L)'
;MSLKRSVISTTEAPGAVGPYSQGIATDEFVFTAGQIPVNPATSKIEAETIEDQTRQVLSNVDAVLRAAGSGLHQVIKMTVFMTDLGDFQAMNGVYAEFFPSDPPARSAVQVVALPLGVQIEMEAVAVAD
;
A
#
# COMPACT_ATOMS: atom_id res chain seq x y z
N MET A 1 -22.51 -12.65 -18.39
CA MET A 1 -22.02 -12.80 -17.00
C MET A 1 -21.38 -11.50 -16.54
N SER A 2 -21.79 -10.97 -15.41
CA SER A 2 -21.20 -9.77 -14.88
C SER A 2 -20.11 -10.13 -13.86
N LEU A 3 -19.02 -9.36 -13.87
CA LEU A 3 -17.97 -9.50 -12.90
C LEU A 3 -18.39 -8.84 -11.58
N LYS A 4 -18.13 -9.50 -10.50
CA LYS A 4 -18.39 -8.96 -9.19
C LYS A 4 -17.39 -7.87 -8.85
N ARG A 5 -17.86 -6.82 -8.23
CA ARG A 5 -17.04 -5.71 -7.79
C ARG A 5 -17.51 -5.29 -6.40
N SER A 6 -16.61 -5.39 -5.42
CA SER A 6 -16.94 -5.06 -4.04
C SER A 6 -16.04 -3.93 -3.53
N VAL A 7 -16.62 -2.95 -2.88
CA VAL A 7 -15.87 -1.85 -2.26
C VAL A 7 -15.33 -2.33 -0.92
N ILE A 8 -14.03 -2.08 -0.69
CA ILE A 8 -13.37 -2.39 0.57
C ILE A 8 -13.28 -1.14 1.41
N SER A 9 -13.68 -1.25 2.67
CA SER A 9 -13.60 -0.16 3.63
C SER A 9 -13.18 -0.72 4.97
N THR A 10 -12.19 -0.09 5.62
CA THR A 10 -11.68 -0.52 6.91
C THR A 10 -11.17 0.67 7.71
N THR A 11 -11.30 0.59 9.03
CA THR A 11 -10.71 1.58 9.94
C THR A 11 -9.26 1.27 10.29
N GLU A 12 -8.76 0.10 9.86
CA GLU A 12 -7.38 -0.32 10.11
C GLU A 12 -6.39 0.30 9.11
N ALA A 13 -6.89 1.01 8.12
CA ALA A 13 -6.10 1.80 7.18
C ALA A 13 -6.68 3.20 7.12
N PRO A 14 -5.91 4.20 6.63
CA PRO A 14 -6.41 5.55 6.52
C PRO A 14 -7.69 5.63 5.67
N GLY A 15 -8.68 6.39 6.16
CA GLY A 15 -9.92 6.58 5.43
C GLY A 15 -9.71 7.32 4.11
N ALA A 16 -10.56 7.04 3.14
CA ALA A 16 -10.54 7.75 1.87
C ALA A 16 -10.95 9.21 2.08
N VAL A 17 -10.12 10.13 1.63
CA VAL A 17 -10.36 11.57 1.80
C VAL A 17 -10.81 12.23 0.50
N GLY A 18 -11.30 11.47 -0.45
CA GLY A 18 -11.74 11.96 -1.75
C GLY A 18 -12.65 10.95 -2.43
N PRO A 19 -12.95 11.15 -3.71
CA PRO A 19 -13.87 10.28 -4.44
C PRO A 19 -13.18 8.99 -4.89
N TYR A 20 -12.73 8.17 -3.92
CA TYR A 20 -12.10 6.87 -4.22
C TYR A 20 -12.39 5.90 -3.07
N SER A 21 -12.24 4.61 -3.35
CA SER A 21 -12.35 3.54 -2.37
C SER A 21 -10.94 3.15 -1.90
N GLN A 22 -10.82 2.70 -0.66
CA GLN A 22 -9.55 2.18 -0.15
C GLN A 22 -9.07 0.96 -0.95
N GLY A 23 -10.00 0.16 -1.41
CA GLY A 23 -9.71 -0.99 -2.25
C GLY A 23 -10.95 -1.48 -2.96
N ILE A 24 -10.72 -2.27 -4.00
CA ILE A 24 -11.79 -2.93 -4.77
C ILE A 24 -11.41 -4.40 -4.88
N ALA A 25 -12.37 -5.26 -4.58
CA ALA A 25 -12.20 -6.70 -4.77
C ALA A 25 -13.06 -7.18 -5.92
N THR A 26 -12.53 -8.10 -6.70
CA THR A 26 -13.27 -8.90 -7.67
C THR A 26 -13.29 -10.34 -7.15
N ASP A 27 -13.81 -11.27 -7.94
CA ASP A 27 -13.80 -12.69 -7.55
C ASP A 27 -12.37 -13.25 -7.43
N GLU A 28 -11.42 -12.68 -8.19
CA GLU A 28 -10.07 -13.21 -8.28
C GLU A 28 -8.99 -12.28 -7.71
N PHE A 29 -9.21 -10.98 -7.71
CA PHE A 29 -8.19 -10.01 -7.36
C PHE A 29 -8.66 -8.93 -6.40
N VAL A 30 -7.71 -8.37 -5.66
CA VAL A 30 -7.92 -7.19 -4.84
C VAL A 30 -6.97 -6.10 -5.32
N PHE A 31 -7.51 -4.89 -5.50
CA PHE A 31 -6.75 -3.71 -5.91
C PHE A 31 -6.82 -2.69 -4.77
N THR A 32 -5.67 -2.22 -4.29
CA THR A 32 -5.69 -1.15 -3.28
C THR A 32 -5.52 0.21 -3.96
N ALA A 33 -6.11 1.23 -3.35
CA ALA A 33 -5.71 2.59 -3.64
C ALA A 33 -4.28 2.80 -3.17
N GLY A 34 -3.63 3.85 -3.65
CA GLY A 34 -2.30 4.23 -3.15
C GLY A 34 -2.37 4.55 -1.66
N GLN A 35 -1.48 3.95 -0.89
CA GLN A 35 -1.39 4.17 0.55
C GLN A 35 -0.20 5.04 0.86
N ILE A 36 -0.41 6.09 1.64
CA ILE A 36 0.64 6.97 2.16
C ILE A 36 0.82 6.68 3.66
N PRO A 37 1.91 7.13 4.30
CA PRO A 37 2.20 6.71 5.68
C PRO A 37 1.39 7.47 6.74
N VAL A 38 0.08 7.55 6.56
CA VAL A 38 -0.83 8.07 7.57
C VAL A 38 -1.09 6.96 8.59
N ASN A 39 -0.96 7.29 9.87
CA ASN A 39 -1.32 6.38 10.95
C ASN A 39 -2.85 6.38 11.07
N PRO A 40 -3.54 5.25 10.85
CA PRO A 40 -5.01 5.24 10.87
C PRO A 40 -5.59 5.52 12.24
N ALA A 41 -4.85 5.30 13.32
CA ALA A 41 -5.32 5.57 14.67
C ALA A 41 -5.36 7.06 14.99
N THR A 42 -4.48 7.86 14.39
CA THR A 42 -4.37 9.31 14.67
C THR A 42 -4.75 10.18 13.47
N SER A 43 -4.84 9.58 12.27
CA SER A 43 -5.06 10.27 11.00
C SER A 43 -3.94 11.26 10.67
N LYS A 44 -2.73 11.01 11.18
CA LYS A 44 -1.57 11.90 10.99
C LYS A 44 -0.38 11.15 10.44
N ILE A 45 0.53 11.89 9.80
CA ILE A 45 1.84 11.39 9.40
C ILE A 45 2.75 11.52 10.62
N GLU A 46 3.08 10.42 11.27
CA GLU A 46 3.95 10.43 12.46
C GLU A 46 5.34 9.92 12.14
N ALA A 47 5.47 9.06 11.13
CA ALA A 47 6.76 8.55 10.69
C ALA A 47 7.52 9.63 9.93
N GLU A 48 8.81 9.84 10.28
CA GLU A 48 9.63 10.88 9.68
C GLU A 48 10.74 10.33 8.78
N THR A 49 11.23 9.12 9.07
CA THR A 49 12.28 8.49 8.26
C THR A 49 11.67 7.69 7.13
N ILE A 50 12.43 7.48 6.06
CA ILE A 50 11.97 6.65 4.94
C ILE A 50 11.66 5.23 5.42
N GLU A 51 12.44 4.70 6.35
CA GLU A 51 12.23 3.36 6.89
C GLU A 51 10.87 3.28 7.60
N ASP A 52 10.58 4.22 8.49
CA ASP A 52 9.33 4.22 9.24
C ASP A 52 8.13 4.53 8.36
N GLN A 53 8.28 5.42 7.37
CA GLN A 53 7.23 5.67 6.40
C GLN A 53 6.93 4.42 5.57
N THR A 54 7.96 3.69 5.18
CA THR A 54 7.80 2.44 4.44
C THR A 54 7.02 1.41 5.27
N ARG A 55 7.37 1.27 6.56
CA ARG A 55 6.63 0.36 7.46
C ARG A 55 5.16 0.72 7.56
N GLN A 56 4.87 2.01 7.73
CA GLN A 56 3.48 2.45 7.87
C GLN A 56 2.70 2.22 6.57
N VAL A 57 3.30 2.51 5.42
CA VAL A 57 2.64 2.29 4.13
C VAL A 57 2.34 0.81 3.92
N LEU A 58 3.31 -0.07 4.18
CA LEU A 58 3.09 -1.51 4.00
C LEU A 58 2.04 -2.05 4.97
N SER A 59 2.02 -1.54 6.21
CA SER A 59 0.98 -1.90 7.16
C SER A 59 -0.41 -1.46 6.68
N ASN A 60 -0.49 -0.28 6.09
CA ASN A 60 -1.75 0.24 5.54
C ASN A 60 -2.22 -0.60 4.34
N VAL A 61 -1.31 -0.95 3.45
CA VAL A 61 -1.62 -1.82 2.30
C VAL A 61 -2.14 -3.18 2.80
N ASP A 62 -1.44 -3.77 3.78
CA ASP A 62 -1.85 -5.05 4.36
C ASP A 62 -3.25 -4.98 4.97
N ALA A 63 -3.54 -3.88 5.67
CA ALA A 63 -4.86 -3.70 6.30
C ALA A 63 -5.99 -3.68 5.27
N VAL A 64 -5.80 -2.98 4.16
CA VAL A 64 -6.79 -2.95 3.07
C VAL A 64 -6.98 -4.36 2.48
N LEU A 65 -5.87 -5.06 2.23
CA LEU A 65 -5.92 -6.42 1.68
C LEU A 65 -6.62 -7.38 2.65
N ARG A 66 -6.33 -7.30 3.94
CA ARG A 66 -6.97 -8.15 4.94
C ARG A 66 -8.47 -7.91 5.03
N ALA A 67 -8.90 -6.68 4.88
CA ALA A 67 -10.33 -6.35 4.88
C ALA A 67 -11.05 -7.04 3.71
N ALA A 68 -10.32 -7.41 2.68
CA ALA A 68 -10.85 -8.15 1.53
C ALA A 68 -10.61 -9.67 1.64
N GLY A 69 -10.06 -10.15 2.77
CA GLY A 69 -9.75 -11.56 2.93
C GLY A 69 -8.43 -12.00 2.32
N SER A 70 -7.60 -11.04 1.90
CA SER A 70 -6.28 -11.30 1.32
C SER A 70 -5.17 -10.91 2.30
N GLY A 71 -4.01 -10.52 1.81
CA GLY A 71 -2.88 -10.10 2.64
C GLY A 71 -1.64 -9.90 1.80
N LEU A 72 -0.56 -9.40 2.43
CA LEU A 72 0.69 -9.16 1.71
C LEU A 72 1.25 -10.43 1.05
N HIS A 73 1.05 -11.59 1.66
CA HIS A 73 1.52 -12.87 1.11
C HIS A 73 0.83 -13.24 -0.21
N GLN A 74 -0.28 -12.60 -0.53
CA GLN A 74 -1.04 -12.83 -1.76
C GLN A 74 -0.80 -11.77 -2.83
N VAL A 75 0.06 -10.80 -2.56
CA VAL A 75 0.34 -9.72 -3.51
C VAL A 75 1.09 -10.28 -4.72
N ILE A 76 0.62 -9.91 -5.92
CA ILE A 76 1.27 -10.28 -7.17
C ILE A 76 1.99 -9.09 -7.80
N LYS A 77 1.59 -7.87 -7.48
CA LYS A 77 2.24 -6.67 -8.03
C LYS A 77 2.19 -5.54 -7.02
N MET A 78 3.34 -4.93 -6.77
CA MET A 78 3.48 -3.68 -6.02
C MET A 78 3.95 -2.57 -6.95
N THR A 79 3.42 -1.37 -6.77
CA THR A 79 3.96 -0.17 -7.40
C THR A 79 4.37 0.79 -6.29
N VAL A 80 5.62 1.23 -6.32
CA VAL A 80 6.22 2.09 -5.30
C VAL A 80 6.53 3.44 -5.93
N PHE A 81 6.00 4.49 -5.32
CA PHE A 81 6.27 5.88 -5.73
C PHE A 81 7.11 6.54 -4.64
N MET A 82 8.24 7.13 -5.00
CA MET A 82 9.14 7.80 -4.05
C MET A 82 9.45 9.20 -4.54
N THR A 83 9.65 10.12 -3.60
CA THR A 83 10.07 11.47 -3.97
C THR A 83 11.58 11.57 -4.16
N ASP A 84 12.34 10.60 -3.69
CA ASP A 84 13.80 10.56 -3.84
C ASP A 84 14.28 9.11 -3.93
N LEU A 85 14.72 8.69 -5.12
CA LEU A 85 15.27 7.35 -5.30
C LEU A 85 16.62 7.17 -4.60
N GLY A 86 17.21 8.25 -4.08
CA GLY A 86 18.37 8.13 -3.20
C GLY A 86 18.08 7.33 -1.93
N ASP A 87 16.81 7.23 -1.54
CA ASP A 87 16.37 6.45 -0.38
C ASP A 87 16.01 5.00 -0.74
N PHE A 88 16.32 4.56 -1.95
CA PHE A 88 15.89 3.26 -2.48
C PHE A 88 16.42 2.10 -1.64
N GLN A 89 17.70 2.12 -1.26
CA GLN A 89 18.28 1.04 -0.48
C GLN A 89 17.67 0.93 0.92
N ALA A 90 17.43 2.08 1.57
CA ALA A 90 16.81 2.10 2.89
C ALA A 90 15.37 1.56 2.82
N MET A 91 14.62 1.96 1.79
CA MET A 91 13.28 1.44 1.55
C MET A 91 13.32 -0.06 1.31
N ASN A 92 14.23 -0.55 0.47
CA ASN A 92 14.35 -1.97 0.16
C ASN A 92 14.65 -2.81 1.40
N GLY A 93 15.43 -2.30 2.33
CA GLY A 93 15.72 -3.01 3.58
C GLY A 93 14.48 -3.30 4.39
N VAL A 94 13.58 -2.33 4.49
CA VAL A 94 12.30 -2.50 5.19
C VAL A 94 11.35 -3.36 4.37
N TYR A 95 11.27 -3.12 3.07
CA TYR A 95 10.41 -3.86 2.15
C TYR A 95 10.70 -5.37 2.25
N ALA A 96 11.97 -5.74 2.33
CA ALA A 96 12.37 -7.15 2.43
C ALA A 96 11.86 -7.81 3.72
N GLU A 97 11.67 -7.05 4.78
CA GLU A 97 11.12 -7.58 6.04
C GLU A 97 9.67 -8.04 5.86
N PHE A 98 8.92 -7.37 4.97
CA PHE A 98 7.51 -7.69 4.72
C PHE A 98 7.33 -8.76 3.65
N PHE A 99 8.34 -8.98 2.81
CA PHE A 99 8.31 -9.97 1.74
C PHE A 99 9.56 -10.85 1.84
N PRO A 100 9.62 -11.72 2.87
CA PRO A 100 10.85 -12.50 3.15
C PRO A 100 11.12 -13.61 2.15
N SER A 101 10.12 -14.06 1.39
CA SER A 101 10.30 -15.09 0.38
C SER A 101 9.33 -14.86 -0.77
N ASP A 102 9.77 -15.22 -1.98
CA ASP A 102 8.95 -15.10 -3.19
C ASP A 102 8.28 -13.75 -3.32
N PRO A 103 9.06 -12.64 -3.34
CA PRO A 103 8.47 -11.30 -3.38
C PRO A 103 7.67 -11.09 -4.66
N PRO A 104 6.66 -10.18 -4.62
CA PRO A 104 5.86 -9.90 -5.80
C PRO A 104 6.65 -9.16 -6.87
N ALA A 105 6.11 -9.14 -8.08
CA ALA A 105 6.62 -8.24 -9.12
C ALA A 105 6.48 -6.79 -8.63
N ARG A 106 7.42 -5.93 -9.00
CA ARG A 106 7.42 -4.55 -8.51
C ARG A 106 7.98 -3.59 -9.55
N SER A 107 7.40 -2.40 -9.58
CA SER A 107 8.01 -1.23 -10.22
C SER A 107 8.19 -0.17 -9.15
N ALA A 108 9.30 0.56 -9.18
CA ALA A 108 9.56 1.66 -8.27
C ALA A 108 10.03 2.85 -9.10
N VAL A 109 9.41 4.01 -8.90
CA VAL A 109 9.69 5.21 -9.68
C VAL A 109 9.80 6.42 -8.78
N GLN A 110 10.56 7.43 -9.21
CA GLN A 110 10.60 8.73 -8.56
C GLN A 110 9.54 9.61 -9.15
N VAL A 111 8.81 10.32 -8.29
CA VAL A 111 7.77 11.28 -8.69
C VAL A 111 8.14 12.66 -8.15
N VAL A 112 7.53 13.69 -8.72
CA VAL A 112 7.81 15.07 -8.34
C VAL A 112 7.35 15.37 -6.91
N ALA A 113 6.18 14.86 -6.52
CA ALA A 113 5.61 15.11 -5.20
C ALA A 113 4.58 14.03 -4.88
N LEU A 114 4.31 13.86 -3.59
CA LEU A 114 3.27 12.96 -3.10
C LEU A 114 2.36 13.73 -2.14
N PRO A 115 1.14 13.23 -1.91
CA PRO A 115 0.21 13.90 -1.00
C PRO A 115 0.82 14.14 0.38
N LEU A 116 0.52 15.29 0.97
CA LEU A 116 0.97 15.68 2.31
C LEU A 116 2.48 15.73 2.48
N GLY A 117 3.23 15.79 1.37
CA GLY A 117 4.69 15.87 1.43
C GLY A 117 5.38 14.61 1.90
N VAL A 118 4.72 13.46 1.83
CA VAL A 118 5.33 12.20 2.24
C VAL A 118 6.41 11.76 1.27
N GLN A 119 7.26 10.85 1.70
CA GLN A 119 8.41 10.38 0.92
C GLN A 119 8.09 9.14 0.08
N ILE A 120 7.00 8.44 0.38
CA ILE A 120 6.70 7.17 -0.26
C ILE A 120 5.19 6.92 -0.29
N GLU A 121 4.74 6.26 -1.35
CA GLU A 121 3.37 5.79 -1.53
C GLU A 121 3.44 4.45 -2.25
N MET A 122 2.55 3.52 -1.92
CA MET A 122 2.49 2.22 -2.59
C MET A 122 1.06 1.80 -2.85
N GLU A 123 0.89 1.04 -3.93
CA GLU A 123 -0.37 0.37 -4.25
C GLU A 123 -0.09 -1.07 -4.61
N ALA A 124 -1.10 -1.93 -4.47
CA ALA A 124 -0.93 -3.36 -4.65
C ALA A 124 -2.07 -3.99 -5.44
N VAL A 125 -1.73 -5.04 -6.15
CA VAL A 125 -2.70 -6.00 -6.70
C VAL A 125 -2.39 -7.34 -6.06
N ALA A 126 -3.42 -7.98 -5.49
CA ALA A 126 -3.27 -9.26 -4.80
C ALA A 126 -4.31 -10.26 -5.29
N VAL A 127 -4.04 -11.53 -5.06
CA VAL A 127 -5.03 -12.58 -5.28
C VAL A 127 -6.06 -12.48 -4.15
N ALA A 128 -7.33 -12.65 -4.49
CA ALA A 128 -8.43 -12.42 -3.57
C ALA A 128 -8.51 -13.43 -2.43
N ASP A 129 -7.79 -14.52 -2.49
CA ASP A 129 -7.95 -15.58 -1.50
C ASP A 129 -6.64 -16.33 -1.29
#